data_ec825ae050822bb7376f4659dcfec4f7
#
_entry.id   ec825ae050822bb7376f4659dcfec4f7
#
_cell.length_a   1.000
_cell.length_b   1.000
_cell.length_c   1.000
_cell.angle_alpha   90.00
_cell.angle_beta   90.00
_cell.angle_gamma   90.00
#
_symmetry.space_group_name_H-M   'P 1'
#
loop_
_entity.id
_entity.type
_entity.pdbx_description
1 polymer ?
#
loop_
_entity_poly.entity_id
_entity_poly.type
_entity_poly.pdbx_seq_one_letter_code
_entity_poly.pdbx_strand_id
1 'polypeptide(L)'
;MRNKNNFSILSITTQKPHSTGSGTYLTELVKAFHNSGCSQAVVAGVYHSDLVNFPEGTEFYPVYYTEPGKVPSGEDISFPVLGMSDIMPYPSTRYSELDEKMASELESRFIPVIQEAVSQLDPDIILCHHLYLLTAMVRRAFPDRQVWGLSHGSDLRQIRNCSFRREWIKSAVCDLNRILVLQSAQRQVLLDYYGASEEKITVVGSGYNPEIFNCQPSGEDCHMTKSPVPDPVRIIYAGKLSREKGLLPLLQCLNDLSEDQDLPSLSLSLAGGCKDPLIAERLGRNSCPSLKPGILQTEPYQINYLGVLSHQELAEAFRNSHIFVLPSYYEGIPLVLTEAMACGLVPVSSDLPGLRGWLDHSVPDHQVIFVKLPDMVSPGVPVSSQLFHYTSALAQGIRKAVMSVEKNYSLGYRPVPNTGRVTWQGVADRILSLAHSSVTSETDEEN
;
A
#
# COMPACT_ATOMS: atom_id res chain seq x y z
N MET A 1 8.81 37.74 3.67
CA MET A 1 7.35 37.80 3.48
C MET A 1 6.95 36.54 2.77
N ARG A 2 6.25 35.63 3.45
CA ARG A 2 5.74 34.38 2.82
C ARG A 2 4.83 34.75 1.65
N ASN A 3 5.05 34.07 0.53
CA ASN A 3 4.07 34.07 -0.55
C ASN A 3 2.87 33.25 -0.02
N LYS A 4 1.76 33.89 0.35
CA LYS A 4 0.57 33.29 1.00
C LYS A 4 -0.11 32.15 0.19
N ASN A 5 0.46 31.75 -0.93
CA ASN A 5 -0.08 30.72 -1.83
C ASN A 5 0.64 29.37 -1.73
N ASN A 6 1.64 29.19 -0.85
CA ASN A 6 2.43 27.96 -0.82
C ASN A 6 2.25 27.25 0.52
N PHE A 7 1.47 26.17 0.53
CA PHE A 7 1.20 25.32 1.68
C PHE A 7 2.47 24.58 2.11
N SER A 8 2.72 24.47 3.41
CA SER A 8 3.96 23.86 3.94
C SER A 8 3.68 22.64 4.83
N ILE A 9 4.39 21.54 4.57
CA ILE A 9 4.18 20.25 5.22
C ILE A 9 5.51 19.71 5.76
N LEU A 10 5.52 19.35 7.06
CA LEU A 10 6.60 18.60 7.67
C LEU A 10 6.16 17.14 7.85
N SER A 11 6.76 16.23 7.10
CA SER A 11 6.50 14.78 7.22
C SER A 11 7.47 14.11 8.19
N ILE A 12 6.97 13.30 9.12
CA ILE A 12 7.79 12.69 10.19
C ILE A 12 7.57 11.18 10.25
N THR A 13 8.67 10.41 10.35
CA THR A 13 8.64 8.95 10.58
C THR A 13 9.83 8.47 11.39
N THR A 14 9.66 7.43 12.22
CA THR A 14 10.79 6.73 12.87
C THR A 14 11.52 5.78 11.94
N GLN A 15 10.92 5.46 10.79
CA GLN A 15 11.37 4.40 9.90
C GLN A 15 12.14 4.95 8.70
N LYS A 16 12.85 4.03 8.05
CA LYS A 16 13.58 4.34 6.81
C LYS A 16 12.61 4.66 5.67
N PRO A 17 12.73 5.80 5.00
CA PRO A 17 12.04 6.08 3.75
C PRO A 17 12.38 5.01 2.69
N HIS A 18 11.52 4.80 1.71
CA HIS A 18 11.66 3.88 0.57
C HIS A 18 11.76 2.37 0.88
N SER A 19 11.89 1.97 2.16
CA SER A 19 12.25 0.58 2.50
C SER A 19 11.07 -0.33 2.86
N THR A 20 9.89 0.23 3.07
CA THR A 20 8.66 -0.48 3.48
C THR A 20 7.45 0.11 2.77
N GLY A 21 6.29 -0.53 2.88
CA GLY A 21 5.05 0.04 2.34
C GLY A 21 4.73 1.43 2.89
N SER A 22 4.97 1.67 4.19
CA SER A 22 4.81 3.01 4.79
C SER A 22 5.90 3.99 4.36
N GLY A 23 7.14 3.53 4.15
CA GLY A 23 8.22 4.34 3.60
C GLY A 23 7.95 4.75 2.16
N THR A 24 7.47 3.83 1.32
CA THR A 24 7.02 4.12 -0.05
C THR A 24 5.84 5.10 -0.04
N TYR A 25 4.86 4.91 0.84
CA TYR A 25 3.74 5.83 0.99
C TYR A 25 4.22 7.26 1.29
N LEU A 26 5.14 7.42 2.27
CA LEU A 26 5.72 8.71 2.61
C LEU A 26 6.40 9.35 1.39
N THR A 27 7.27 8.61 0.71
CA THR A 27 8.05 9.16 -0.39
C THR A 27 7.22 9.52 -1.61
N GLU A 28 6.22 8.72 -1.94
CA GLU A 28 5.30 9.02 -3.04
C GLU A 28 4.38 10.21 -2.70
N LEU A 29 3.97 10.33 -1.42
CA LEU A 29 3.20 11.47 -0.97
C LEU A 29 4.02 12.77 -0.99
N VAL A 30 5.30 12.72 -0.60
CA VAL A 30 6.23 13.86 -0.72
C VAL A 30 6.37 14.30 -2.17
N LYS A 31 6.48 13.37 -3.14
CA LYS A 31 6.50 13.69 -4.58
C LYS A 31 5.19 14.36 -5.02
N ALA A 32 4.05 13.83 -4.58
CA ALA A 32 2.75 14.40 -4.94
C ALA A 32 2.53 15.79 -4.35
N PHE A 33 2.93 16.05 -3.13
CA PHE A 33 2.92 17.38 -2.54
C PHE A 33 3.87 18.36 -3.25
N HIS A 34 5.05 17.86 -3.68
CA HIS A 34 5.97 18.66 -4.50
C HIS A 34 5.31 19.08 -5.82
N ASN A 35 4.65 18.15 -6.51
CA ASN A 35 3.91 18.43 -7.74
C ASN A 35 2.77 19.44 -7.54
N SER A 36 2.20 19.49 -6.33
CA SER A 36 1.20 20.49 -5.93
C SER A 36 1.81 21.85 -5.53
N GLY A 37 3.14 21.99 -5.58
CA GLY A 37 3.86 23.23 -5.23
C GLY A 37 4.01 23.47 -3.73
N CYS A 38 3.87 22.45 -2.88
CA CYS A 38 4.06 22.58 -1.44
C CYS A 38 5.53 22.76 -1.06
N SER A 39 5.79 23.62 -0.06
CA SER A 39 7.09 23.65 0.63
C SER A 39 7.16 22.48 1.60
N GLN A 40 8.28 21.74 1.62
CA GLN A 40 8.35 20.50 2.37
C GLN A 40 9.65 20.29 3.13
N ALA A 41 9.52 19.65 4.29
CA ALA A 41 10.64 19.02 4.97
C ALA A 41 10.26 17.61 5.42
N VAL A 42 11.25 16.74 5.56
CA VAL A 42 11.09 15.37 6.03
C VAL A 42 12.05 15.09 7.17
N VAL A 43 11.54 14.60 8.30
CA VAL A 43 12.34 14.04 9.40
C VAL A 43 12.16 12.53 9.39
N ALA A 44 13.24 11.78 9.24
CA ALA A 44 13.16 10.31 9.22
C ALA A 44 14.34 9.63 9.90
N GLY A 45 14.05 8.46 10.49
CA GLY A 45 15.08 7.60 11.05
C GLY A 45 15.82 6.83 9.93
N VAL A 46 17.15 6.89 9.92
CA VAL A 46 17.99 6.27 8.89
C VAL A 46 19.29 5.72 9.47
N TYR A 47 20.02 4.96 8.69
CA TYR A 47 21.42 4.64 8.92
C TYR A 47 22.32 5.56 8.09
N HIS A 48 23.58 5.75 8.50
CA HIS A 48 24.54 6.50 7.69
C HIS A 48 24.79 5.90 6.30
N SER A 49 24.55 4.60 6.14
CA SER A 49 24.67 3.90 4.85
C SER A 49 23.47 4.07 3.93
N ASP A 50 22.35 4.63 4.41
CA ASP A 50 21.15 4.77 3.60
C ASP A 50 21.25 5.93 2.61
N LEU A 51 20.86 5.67 1.37
CA LEU A 51 20.68 6.69 0.35
C LEU A 51 19.21 7.10 0.32
N VAL A 52 18.94 8.34 0.69
CA VAL A 52 17.60 8.92 0.69
C VAL A 52 17.53 10.05 -0.30
N ASN A 53 16.60 9.96 -1.25
CA ASN A 53 16.41 10.99 -2.28
C ASN A 53 14.96 11.48 -2.23
N PHE A 54 14.80 12.79 -2.10
CA PHE A 54 13.53 13.49 -2.23
C PHE A 54 13.56 14.45 -3.42
N PRO A 55 12.42 14.96 -3.91
CA PRO A 55 12.38 15.99 -4.93
C PRO A 55 13.22 17.23 -4.52
N GLU A 56 13.78 17.93 -5.51
CA GLU A 56 14.54 19.15 -5.29
C GLU A 56 13.70 20.19 -4.52
N GLY A 57 14.32 20.86 -3.55
CA GLY A 57 13.64 21.82 -2.66
C GLY A 57 12.92 21.17 -1.46
N THR A 58 12.94 19.83 -1.32
CA THR A 58 12.51 19.16 -0.08
C THR A 58 13.68 19.08 0.88
N GLU A 59 13.56 19.70 2.05
CA GLU A 59 14.61 19.64 3.07
C GLU A 59 14.54 18.29 3.81
N PHE A 60 15.70 17.66 4.03
CA PHE A 60 15.78 16.39 4.73
C PHE A 60 16.59 16.51 6.02
N TYR A 61 15.97 16.14 7.13
CA TYR A 61 16.54 16.14 8.48
C TYR A 61 16.66 14.68 8.97
N PRO A 62 17.81 14.02 8.75
CA PRO A 62 18.01 12.64 9.19
C PRO A 62 18.20 12.55 10.71
N VAL A 63 17.59 11.54 11.32
CA VAL A 63 17.92 11.08 12.68
C VAL A 63 18.60 9.73 12.56
N TYR A 64 19.87 9.69 12.92
CA TYR A 64 20.70 8.52 12.71
C TYR A 64 20.52 7.49 13.83
N TYR A 65 20.41 6.24 13.43
CA TYR A 65 20.44 5.07 14.30
C TYR A 65 21.72 4.28 14.11
N THR A 66 22.13 3.56 15.15
CA THR A 66 23.30 2.70 15.09
C THR A 66 22.98 1.44 14.27
N GLU A 67 23.78 1.21 13.23
CA GLU A 67 23.69 -0.03 12.46
C GLU A 67 24.06 -1.26 13.30
N PRO A 68 23.40 -2.40 13.09
CA PRO A 68 23.75 -3.64 13.81
C PRO A 68 25.23 -3.99 13.68
N GLY A 69 25.86 -4.24 14.83
CA GLY A 69 27.29 -4.58 14.89
C GLY A 69 28.26 -3.40 14.80
N LYS A 70 27.75 -2.15 14.68
CA LYS A 70 28.57 -0.93 14.79
C LYS A 70 28.50 -0.35 16.19
N VAL A 71 29.48 0.46 16.55
CA VAL A 71 29.50 1.25 17.78
C VAL A 71 28.76 2.55 17.51
N PRO A 72 27.89 3.02 18.42
CA PRO A 72 27.21 4.30 18.28
C PRO A 72 28.23 5.45 18.10
N SER A 73 28.04 6.31 17.12
CA SER A 73 28.79 7.53 16.99
C SER A 73 28.02 8.69 17.63
N GLY A 74 28.67 9.43 18.52
CA GLY A 74 28.27 10.68 19.18
C GLY A 74 26.78 10.96 19.35
N GLU A 75 26.06 11.24 18.28
CA GLU A 75 24.66 11.64 18.29
C GLU A 75 23.68 10.57 17.78
N ASP A 76 24.18 9.40 17.40
CA ASP A 76 23.33 8.31 16.92
C ASP A 76 22.50 7.73 18.06
N ILE A 77 21.27 7.30 17.73
CA ILE A 77 20.46 6.45 18.60
C ILE A 77 21.18 5.11 18.75
N SER A 78 21.37 4.65 19.99
CA SER A 78 22.28 3.55 20.34
C SER A 78 21.79 2.15 19.89
N PHE A 79 20.62 2.06 19.31
CA PHE A 79 20.00 0.82 18.84
C PHE A 79 19.57 0.92 17.37
N PRO A 80 19.27 -0.21 16.69
CA PRO A 80 18.79 -0.23 15.31
C PRO A 80 17.45 0.46 15.11
N VAL A 81 17.18 0.95 13.89
CA VAL A 81 15.93 1.60 13.49
C VAL A 81 14.70 0.83 13.99
N LEU A 82 13.74 1.54 14.56
CA LEU A 82 12.50 0.96 15.05
C LEU A 82 11.64 0.41 13.90
N GLY A 83 11.25 -0.87 14.01
CA GLY A 83 10.38 -1.54 13.05
C GLY A 83 8.93 -1.58 13.51
N MET A 84 7.98 -1.09 12.71
CA MET A 84 6.55 -1.17 13.01
C MET A 84 5.98 -2.60 12.81
N SER A 85 6.76 -3.54 12.35
CA SER A 85 6.46 -4.97 12.23
C SER A 85 7.56 -5.78 12.87
N ASP A 86 7.23 -6.97 13.39
CA ASP A 86 8.21 -7.90 13.96
C ASP A 86 9.18 -8.46 12.90
N ILE A 87 8.78 -8.41 11.64
CA ILE A 87 9.60 -8.79 10.49
C ILE A 87 9.71 -7.60 9.55
N MET A 88 10.90 -6.99 9.53
CA MET A 88 11.25 -5.88 8.64
C MET A 88 12.17 -6.37 7.51
N PRO A 89 12.25 -5.67 6.37
CA PRO A 89 13.18 -6.00 5.30
C PRO A 89 14.65 -5.69 5.63
N TYR A 90 14.89 -5.01 6.76
CA TYR A 90 16.20 -4.65 7.30
C TYR A 90 16.27 -5.00 8.78
N PRO A 91 17.46 -5.15 9.37
CA PRO A 91 17.62 -5.32 10.81
C PRO A 91 17.00 -4.16 11.58
N SER A 92 16.18 -4.45 12.56
CA SER A 92 15.39 -3.43 13.27
C SER A 92 15.15 -3.82 14.72
N THR A 93 14.97 -2.84 15.57
CA THR A 93 14.50 -2.99 16.95
C THR A 93 12.98 -3.11 16.96
N ARG A 94 12.43 -4.06 17.71
CA ARG A 94 10.96 -4.21 17.87
C ARG A 94 10.45 -3.26 18.96
N TYR A 95 9.24 -2.77 18.80
CA TYR A 95 8.60 -1.96 19.84
C TYR A 95 8.37 -2.71 21.15
N SER A 96 8.25 -4.03 21.10
CA SER A 96 8.17 -4.89 22.30
C SER A 96 9.48 -4.99 23.11
N GLU A 97 10.60 -4.57 22.51
CA GLU A 97 11.93 -4.54 23.12
C GLU A 97 12.27 -3.17 23.74
N LEU A 98 11.40 -2.15 23.51
CA LEU A 98 11.62 -0.82 24.04
C LEU A 98 11.43 -0.77 25.56
N ASP A 99 12.37 -0.08 26.21
CA ASP A 99 12.30 0.34 27.60
C ASP A 99 12.25 1.88 27.72
N GLU A 100 12.13 2.40 28.94
CA GLU A 100 12.07 3.84 29.20
C GLU A 100 13.36 4.57 28.80
N LYS A 101 14.52 3.93 28.89
CA LYS A 101 15.79 4.52 28.50
C LYS A 101 15.84 4.71 26.98
N MET A 102 15.47 3.67 26.22
CA MET A 102 15.40 3.73 24.76
C MET A 102 14.36 4.75 24.27
N ALA A 103 13.20 4.82 24.93
CA ALA A 103 12.19 5.81 24.61
C ALA A 103 12.65 7.24 24.89
N SER A 104 13.35 7.47 26.00
CA SER A 104 13.93 8.77 26.32
C SER A 104 15.05 9.17 25.35
N GLU A 105 15.86 8.21 24.94
CA GLU A 105 16.87 8.42 23.92
C GLU A 105 16.25 8.79 22.57
N LEU A 106 15.20 8.06 22.14
CA LEU A 106 14.44 8.38 20.93
C LEU A 106 13.90 9.81 20.96
N GLU A 107 13.26 10.21 22.09
CA GLU A 107 12.71 11.54 22.28
C GLU A 107 13.80 12.61 22.23
N SER A 108 14.93 12.40 22.93
CA SER A 108 16.04 13.33 22.99
C SER A 108 16.76 13.55 21.64
N ARG A 109 16.63 12.60 20.71
CA ARG A 109 17.21 12.71 19.36
C ARG A 109 16.23 13.24 18.34
N PHE A 110 14.97 12.80 18.34
CA PHE A 110 13.99 13.24 17.36
C PHE A 110 13.46 14.64 17.64
N ILE A 111 13.11 14.97 18.89
CA ILE A 111 12.43 16.23 19.17
C ILE A 111 13.27 17.46 18.84
N PRO A 112 14.57 17.55 19.15
CA PRO A 112 15.39 18.70 18.74
C PRO A 112 15.47 18.85 17.20
N VAL A 113 15.64 17.76 16.46
CA VAL A 113 15.67 17.78 14.99
C VAL A 113 14.33 18.23 14.41
N ILE A 114 13.21 17.79 15.00
CA ILE A 114 11.87 18.23 14.60
C ILE A 114 11.66 19.71 14.95
N GLN A 115 12.15 20.20 16.09
CA GLN A 115 12.10 21.61 16.46
C GLN A 115 12.86 22.49 15.47
N GLU A 116 14.05 22.05 15.03
CA GLU A 116 14.82 22.71 13.99
C GLU A 116 14.03 22.79 12.68
N ALA A 117 13.51 21.65 12.20
CA ALA A 117 12.71 21.60 10.98
C ALA A 117 11.44 22.48 11.07
N VAL A 118 10.75 22.49 12.21
CA VAL A 118 9.60 23.38 12.46
C VAL A 118 10.01 24.84 12.45
N SER A 119 11.16 25.17 13.04
CA SER A 119 11.68 26.56 13.07
C SER A 119 12.04 27.07 11.68
N GLN A 120 12.59 26.23 10.82
CA GLN A 120 13.03 26.60 9.46
C GLN A 120 11.87 26.65 8.47
N LEU A 121 11.02 25.62 8.45
CA LEU A 121 9.92 25.50 7.51
C LEU A 121 8.68 26.28 7.96
N ASP A 122 8.43 26.40 9.28
CA ASP A 122 7.18 26.88 9.88
C ASP A 122 5.95 26.21 9.26
N PRO A 123 5.77 24.89 9.41
CA PRO A 123 4.81 24.11 8.64
C PRO A 123 3.37 24.44 9.02
N ASP A 124 2.48 24.47 8.00
CA ASP A 124 1.03 24.53 8.21
C ASP A 124 0.50 23.22 8.80
N ILE A 125 1.14 22.09 8.46
CA ILE A 125 0.83 20.76 9.01
C ILE A 125 2.12 20.02 9.34
N ILE A 126 2.14 19.40 10.53
CA ILE A 126 3.09 18.37 10.92
C ILE A 126 2.40 17.01 10.70
N LEU A 127 2.78 16.26 9.66
CA LEU A 127 2.20 14.98 9.28
C LEU A 127 3.06 13.83 9.81
N CYS A 128 2.59 13.16 10.86
CA CYS A 128 3.27 12.04 11.48
C CYS A 128 2.81 10.72 10.85
N HIS A 129 3.76 9.93 10.36
CA HIS A 129 3.49 8.58 9.86
C HIS A 129 3.56 7.56 11.00
N HIS A 130 2.53 6.72 11.11
CA HIS A 130 2.19 5.79 12.18
C HIS A 130 1.65 6.47 13.45
N LEU A 131 0.48 6.02 13.87
CA LEU A 131 -0.18 6.48 15.11
C LEU A 131 0.43 5.78 16.33
N TYR A 132 1.70 6.08 16.62
CA TYR A 132 2.43 5.38 17.66
C TYR A 132 3.34 6.33 18.46
N LEU A 133 4.41 5.82 19.07
CA LEU A 133 5.23 6.50 20.07
C LEU A 133 5.75 7.88 19.62
N LEU A 134 6.38 7.98 18.43
CA LEU A 134 6.91 9.26 17.96
C LEU A 134 5.80 10.28 17.70
N THR A 135 4.68 9.87 17.11
CA THR A 135 3.51 10.73 16.91
C THR A 135 2.99 11.28 18.24
N ALA A 136 2.97 10.44 19.30
CA ALA A 136 2.58 10.87 20.63
C ALA A 136 3.57 11.87 21.24
N MET A 137 4.87 11.69 21.04
CA MET A 137 5.91 12.64 21.45
C MET A 137 5.76 13.98 20.72
N VAL A 138 5.57 13.94 19.39
CA VAL A 138 5.38 15.15 18.57
C VAL A 138 4.14 15.92 19.01
N ARG A 139 2.98 15.26 19.19
CA ARG A 139 1.75 15.93 19.63
C ARG A 139 1.95 16.67 20.95
N ARG A 140 2.68 16.07 21.88
CA ARG A 140 2.96 16.70 23.19
C ARG A 140 4.00 17.81 23.12
N ALA A 141 4.98 17.70 22.21
CA ALA A 141 6.00 18.74 22.03
C ALA A 141 5.46 19.98 21.28
N PHE A 142 4.42 19.82 20.47
CA PHE A 142 3.84 20.89 19.66
C PHE A 142 2.31 21.01 19.88
N PRO A 143 1.86 21.38 21.08
CA PRO A 143 0.42 21.43 21.42
C PRO A 143 -0.33 22.51 20.61
N ASP A 144 0.34 23.58 20.21
CA ASP A 144 -0.25 24.72 19.51
C ASP A 144 -0.11 24.62 17.97
N ARG A 145 0.37 23.49 17.45
CA ARG A 145 0.55 23.25 16.01
C ARG A 145 -0.49 22.27 15.47
N GLN A 146 -0.80 22.37 14.20
CA GLN A 146 -1.59 21.39 13.47
C GLN A 146 -0.79 20.09 13.30
N VAL A 147 -1.00 19.14 14.24
CA VAL A 147 -0.36 17.81 14.20
C VAL A 147 -1.38 16.78 13.73
N TRP A 148 -1.11 16.21 12.57
CA TRP A 148 -1.94 15.18 11.95
C TRP A 148 -1.21 13.83 11.99
N GLY A 149 -1.96 12.76 12.18
CA GLY A 149 -1.40 11.41 12.19
C GLY A 149 -1.95 10.57 11.04
N LEU A 150 -1.09 9.82 10.37
CA LEU A 150 -1.46 8.88 9.30
C LEU A 150 -1.20 7.44 9.74
N SER A 151 -2.27 6.63 9.83
CA SER A 151 -2.18 5.20 10.11
C SER A 151 -1.78 4.42 8.86
N HIS A 152 -0.86 3.47 9.03
CA HIS A 152 -0.52 2.48 8.01
C HIS A 152 -1.06 1.08 8.33
N GLY A 153 -1.84 0.92 9.41
CA GLY A 153 -2.44 -0.34 9.85
C GLY A 153 -1.52 -1.23 10.68
N SER A 154 -0.21 -1.21 10.44
CA SER A 154 0.77 -1.90 11.30
C SER A 154 0.84 -1.31 12.70
N ASP A 155 0.72 0.00 12.82
CA ASP A 155 0.61 0.75 14.07
C ASP A 155 -0.62 0.34 14.90
N LEU A 156 -1.78 0.16 14.26
CA LEU A 156 -3.00 -0.31 14.93
C LEU A 156 -2.89 -1.74 15.45
N ARG A 157 -2.10 -2.57 14.79
CA ARG A 157 -1.76 -3.91 15.28
C ARG A 157 -0.76 -3.81 16.43
N GLN A 158 0.26 -2.97 16.28
CA GLN A 158 1.32 -2.84 17.27
C GLN A 158 0.81 -2.33 18.62
N ILE A 159 -0.10 -1.36 18.63
CA ILE A 159 -0.69 -0.84 19.88
C ILE A 159 -1.49 -1.90 20.66
N ARG A 160 -2.05 -2.90 19.96
CA ARG A 160 -2.74 -4.02 20.59
C ARG A 160 -1.76 -5.05 21.18
N ASN A 161 -0.64 -5.26 20.52
CA ASN A 161 0.34 -6.30 20.87
C ASN A 161 1.36 -5.83 21.91
N CYS A 162 1.66 -4.52 21.98
CA CYS A 162 2.64 -3.94 22.89
C CYS A 162 1.96 -3.09 23.95
N SER A 163 2.28 -3.34 25.22
CA SER A 163 1.73 -2.60 26.35
C SER A 163 2.54 -1.35 26.75
N PHE A 164 3.78 -1.22 26.22
CA PHE A 164 4.67 -0.12 26.56
C PHE A 164 4.05 1.23 26.23
N ARG A 165 3.88 2.09 27.21
CA ARG A 165 3.26 3.43 27.14
C ARG A 165 1.91 3.47 26.39
N ARG A 166 1.17 2.36 26.28
CA ARG A 166 -0.04 2.22 25.46
C ARG A 166 -1.07 3.32 25.73
N GLU A 167 -1.47 3.53 26.97
CA GLU A 167 -2.52 4.52 27.29
C GLU A 167 -2.02 5.95 27.06
N TRP A 168 -0.74 6.20 27.28
CA TRP A 168 -0.11 7.48 26.98
C TRP A 168 -0.11 7.77 25.47
N ILE A 169 0.20 6.76 24.65
CA ILE A 169 0.15 6.85 23.18
C ILE A 169 -1.29 7.09 22.73
N LYS A 170 -2.26 6.30 23.21
CA LYS A 170 -3.67 6.43 22.84
C LYS A 170 -4.20 7.83 23.17
N SER A 171 -3.92 8.35 24.37
CA SER A 171 -4.32 9.68 24.77
C SER A 171 -3.79 10.76 23.82
N ALA A 172 -2.51 10.70 23.46
CA ALA A 172 -1.91 11.66 22.53
C ALA A 172 -2.46 11.55 21.09
N VAL A 173 -2.75 10.33 20.63
CA VAL A 173 -3.37 10.11 19.32
C VAL A 173 -4.80 10.67 19.28
N CYS A 174 -5.59 10.51 20.34
CA CYS A 174 -6.92 11.13 20.44
C CYS A 174 -6.88 12.67 20.44
N ASP A 175 -5.76 13.23 20.91
CA ASP A 175 -5.55 14.68 20.96
C ASP A 175 -5.06 15.28 19.63
N LEU A 176 -4.71 14.49 18.63
CA LEU A 176 -4.35 14.96 17.29
C LEU A 176 -5.46 15.85 16.70
N ASN A 177 -5.07 16.84 15.91
CA ASN A 177 -6.02 17.70 15.19
C ASN A 177 -6.78 16.88 14.13
N ARG A 178 -6.11 15.94 13.45
CA ARG A 178 -6.72 15.04 12.48
C ARG A 178 -6.01 13.70 12.43
N ILE A 179 -6.78 12.66 12.14
CA ILE A 179 -6.29 11.28 11.99
C ILE A 179 -6.66 10.79 10.58
N LEU A 180 -5.65 10.46 9.80
CA LEU A 180 -5.80 9.95 8.44
C LEU A 180 -5.66 8.43 8.47
N VAL A 181 -6.56 7.74 7.77
CA VAL A 181 -6.54 6.28 7.64
C VAL A 181 -6.64 5.85 6.20
N LEU A 182 -6.12 4.67 5.89
CA LEU A 182 -6.12 4.17 4.52
C LEU A 182 -7.49 3.57 4.13
N GLN A 183 -8.24 3.04 5.09
CA GLN A 183 -9.52 2.37 4.84
C GLN A 183 -10.48 2.43 6.03
N SER A 184 -11.77 2.24 5.77
CA SER A 184 -12.84 2.34 6.78
C SER A 184 -12.68 1.35 7.94
N ALA A 185 -12.09 0.16 7.70
CA ALA A 185 -11.83 -0.80 8.76
C ALA A 185 -10.83 -0.27 9.82
N GLN A 186 -9.88 0.57 9.43
CA GLN A 186 -8.96 1.24 10.37
C GLN A 186 -9.69 2.30 11.20
N ARG A 187 -10.66 3.02 10.60
CA ARG A 187 -11.51 3.98 11.30
C ARG A 187 -12.23 3.31 12.47
N GLN A 188 -12.84 2.13 12.25
CA GLN A 188 -13.54 1.40 13.31
C GLN A 188 -12.61 1.04 14.48
N VAL A 189 -11.37 0.63 14.18
CA VAL A 189 -10.37 0.37 15.24
C VAL A 189 -10.05 1.61 16.06
N LEU A 190 -9.96 2.78 15.44
CA LEU A 190 -9.69 4.04 16.12
C LEU A 190 -10.86 4.43 17.03
N LEU A 191 -12.11 4.26 16.58
CA LEU A 191 -13.30 4.52 17.38
C LEU A 191 -13.38 3.58 18.60
N ASP A 192 -13.29 2.28 18.34
CA ASP A 192 -13.56 1.25 19.36
C ASP A 192 -12.41 1.06 20.35
N TYR A 193 -11.17 1.14 19.89
CA TYR A 193 -10.01 0.78 20.69
C TYR A 193 -9.24 2.00 21.24
N TYR A 194 -9.12 3.07 20.43
CA TYR A 194 -8.46 4.30 20.89
C TYR A 194 -9.44 5.22 21.61
N GLY A 195 -10.72 5.21 21.27
CA GLY A 195 -11.72 6.18 21.72
C GLY A 195 -11.56 7.53 21.03
N ALA A 196 -11.01 7.53 19.81
CA ALA A 196 -10.83 8.76 19.04
C ALA A 196 -12.18 9.29 18.56
N SER A 197 -12.31 10.62 18.45
CA SER A 197 -13.52 11.27 17.95
C SER A 197 -13.70 11.06 16.45
N GLU A 198 -14.92 10.78 16.02
CA GLU A 198 -15.25 10.42 14.64
C GLU A 198 -14.93 11.53 13.64
N GLU A 199 -15.22 12.78 14.02
CA GLU A 199 -14.97 13.97 13.19
C GLU A 199 -13.50 14.21 12.89
N LYS A 200 -12.59 13.69 13.71
CA LYS A 200 -11.14 13.78 13.48
C LYS A 200 -10.62 12.76 12.47
N ILE A 201 -11.39 11.69 12.18
CA ILE A 201 -10.92 10.57 11.38
C ILE A 201 -11.37 10.70 9.93
N THR A 202 -10.41 10.72 9.01
CA THR A 202 -10.69 10.80 7.56
C THR A 202 -10.01 9.64 6.81
N VAL A 203 -10.77 8.99 5.93
CA VAL A 203 -10.23 7.96 5.02
C VAL A 203 -9.61 8.66 3.82
N VAL A 204 -8.29 8.59 3.69
CA VAL A 204 -7.54 9.19 2.58
C VAL A 204 -7.13 8.17 1.52
N GLY A 205 -7.15 6.89 1.85
CA GLY A 205 -6.79 5.83 0.92
C GLY A 205 -5.28 5.68 0.73
N SER A 206 -4.92 5.05 -0.38
CA SER A 206 -3.56 4.88 -0.87
C SER A 206 -3.52 5.14 -2.36
N GLY A 207 -2.33 5.33 -2.92
CA GLY A 207 -2.16 5.70 -4.30
C GLY A 207 -1.23 4.77 -5.07
N TYR A 208 -1.29 4.84 -6.39
CA TYR A 208 -0.31 4.25 -7.30
C TYR A 208 0.29 5.35 -8.20
N ASN A 209 1.38 5.04 -8.91
CA ASN A 209 2.02 5.97 -9.83
C ASN A 209 1.45 5.81 -11.25
N PRO A 210 0.66 6.78 -11.77
CA PRO A 210 0.05 6.70 -13.10
C PRO A 210 1.06 6.87 -14.25
N GLU A 211 2.25 7.40 -13.99
CA GLU A 211 3.32 7.47 -15.00
C GLU A 211 3.89 6.09 -15.32
N ILE A 212 3.85 5.17 -14.35
CA ILE A 212 4.31 3.79 -14.49
C ILE A 212 3.17 2.88 -14.95
N PHE A 213 2.04 2.92 -14.21
CA PHE A 213 0.89 2.06 -14.45
C PHE A 213 -0.16 2.83 -15.26
N ASN A 214 -0.15 2.60 -16.55
CA ASN A 214 -1.08 3.13 -17.54
C ASN A 214 -1.21 2.15 -18.70
N CYS A 215 -2.22 2.31 -19.51
CA CYS A 215 -2.47 1.39 -20.63
C CYS A 215 -1.56 1.64 -21.84
N GLN A 216 -0.98 2.85 -21.94
CA GLN A 216 0.00 3.20 -22.97
C GLN A 216 1.04 4.20 -22.45
N PRO A 217 2.33 4.05 -22.80
CA PRO A 217 3.37 5.01 -22.44
C PRO A 217 3.18 6.42 -23.00
N SER A 218 2.31 6.59 -24.01
CA SER A 218 2.06 7.85 -24.75
C SER A 218 0.81 8.62 -24.28
N GLY A 219 0.03 8.08 -23.30
CA GLY A 219 -1.17 8.76 -22.79
C GLY A 219 -2.34 8.83 -23.78
N GLU A 220 -2.29 8.12 -24.90
CA GLU A 220 -3.38 8.03 -25.86
C GLU A 220 -4.46 7.02 -25.39
N ASP A 221 -5.71 7.24 -25.84
CA ASP A 221 -6.84 6.36 -25.52
C ASP A 221 -6.52 4.88 -25.85
N CYS A 222 -6.97 3.95 -25.00
CA CYS A 222 -6.76 2.51 -25.18
C CYS A 222 -7.56 1.91 -26.36
N HIS A 223 -7.46 2.57 -27.54
CA HIS A 223 -8.01 2.03 -28.76
C HIS A 223 -7.12 0.87 -29.26
N MET A 224 -7.74 -0.28 -29.44
CA MET A 224 -7.12 -1.43 -30.08
C MET A 224 -7.69 -1.59 -31.50
N THR A 225 -6.91 -2.14 -32.39
CA THR A 225 -7.47 -2.63 -33.65
C THR A 225 -8.43 -3.77 -33.35
N LYS A 226 -9.64 -3.73 -33.93
CA LYS A 226 -10.57 -4.87 -33.85
C LYS A 226 -9.87 -6.11 -34.36
N SER A 227 -9.80 -7.14 -33.55
CA SER A 227 -9.14 -8.39 -33.88
C SER A 227 -9.87 -9.57 -33.25
N PRO A 228 -9.64 -10.79 -33.71
CA PRO A 228 -10.06 -11.99 -32.99
C PRO A 228 -9.55 -11.98 -31.56
N VAL A 229 -10.23 -12.71 -30.71
CA VAL A 229 -9.80 -12.95 -29.33
C VAL A 229 -8.36 -13.46 -29.33
N PRO A 230 -7.49 -12.95 -28.42
CA PRO A 230 -6.15 -13.48 -28.29
C PRO A 230 -6.17 -14.94 -27.87
N ASP A 231 -5.36 -15.75 -28.50
CA ASP A 231 -5.11 -17.13 -28.13
C ASP A 231 -3.60 -17.33 -27.93
N PRO A 232 -3.14 -17.54 -26.69
CA PRO A 232 -3.89 -17.69 -25.45
C PRO A 232 -4.37 -16.36 -24.84
N VAL A 233 -5.48 -16.42 -24.10
CA VAL A 233 -5.86 -15.33 -23.18
C VAL A 233 -4.88 -15.33 -22.00
N ARG A 234 -4.17 -14.23 -21.82
CA ARG A 234 -3.11 -14.11 -20.82
C ARG A 234 -3.66 -13.59 -19.50
N ILE A 235 -3.53 -14.40 -18.46
CA ILE A 235 -3.90 -14.11 -17.07
C ILE A 235 -2.63 -13.78 -16.31
N ILE A 236 -2.67 -12.78 -15.43
CA ILE A 236 -1.57 -12.46 -14.54
C ILE A 236 -2.02 -12.39 -13.09
N TYR A 237 -1.20 -12.95 -12.21
CA TYR A 237 -1.24 -12.78 -10.77
C TYR A 237 0.01 -12.01 -10.33
N ALA A 238 -0.14 -11.03 -9.44
CA ALA A 238 0.98 -10.30 -8.86
C ALA A 238 0.84 -10.18 -7.34
N GLY A 239 1.86 -10.66 -6.62
CA GLY A 239 1.90 -10.67 -5.15
C GLY A 239 2.77 -11.81 -4.61
N LYS A 240 2.84 -11.96 -3.29
CA LYS A 240 3.54 -13.11 -2.69
C LYS A 240 2.88 -14.41 -3.12
N LEU A 241 3.69 -15.36 -3.59
CA LEU A 241 3.21 -16.69 -3.92
C LEU A 241 3.03 -17.49 -2.63
N SER A 242 1.81 -17.44 -2.06
CA SER A 242 1.46 -18.12 -0.81
C SER A 242 0.00 -18.59 -0.81
N ARG A 243 -0.31 -19.50 0.10
CA ARG A 243 -1.68 -20.02 0.30
C ARG A 243 -2.65 -18.93 0.75
N GLU A 244 -2.22 -18.02 1.61
CA GLU A 244 -3.02 -16.88 2.10
C GLU A 244 -3.46 -15.94 0.97
N LYS A 245 -2.69 -15.91 -0.12
CA LYS A 245 -2.97 -15.15 -1.33
C LYS A 245 -3.81 -15.92 -2.36
N GLY A 246 -4.41 -17.07 -1.97
CA GLY A 246 -5.35 -17.83 -2.78
C GLY A 246 -4.75 -18.50 -4.02
N LEU A 247 -3.42 -18.71 -4.06
CA LEU A 247 -2.77 -19.23 -5.25
C LEU A 247 -3.17 -20.68 -5.56
N LEU A 248 -3.41 -21.52 -4.54
CA LEU A 248 -3.85 -22.90 -4.77
C LEU A 248 -5.21 -23.00 -5.47
N PRO A 249 -6.27 -22.31 -5.04
CA PRO A 249 -7.54 -22.22 -5.79
C PRO A 249 -7.38 -21.66 -7.20
N LEU A 250 -6.50 -20.68 -7.41
CA LEU A 250 -6.22 -20.15 -8.74
C LEU A 250 -5.65 -21.22 -9.68
N LEU A 251 -4.62 -21.96 -9.23
CA LEU A 251 -4.04 -23.04 -10.02
C LEU A 251 -5.04 -24.16 -10.29
N GLN A 252 -5.89 -24.50 -9.31
CA GLN A 252 -6.91 -25.52 -9.47
C GLN A 252 -7.99 -25.09 -10.46
N CYS A 253 -8.53 -23.87 -10.33
CA CYS A 253 -9.60 -23.44 -11.23
C CYS A 253 -9.12 -23.26 -12.68
N LEU A 254 -7.84 -22.95 -12.91
CA LEU A 254 -7.28 -22.88 -14.26
C LEU A 254 -7.11 -24.28 -14.88
N ASN A 255 -6.80 -25.31 -14.08
CA ASN A 255 -6.84 -26.70 -14.57
C ASN A 255 -8.25 -27.06 -15.05
N ASP A 256 -9.28 -26.75 -14.21
CA ASP A 256 -10.66 -27.05 -14.55
C ASP A 256 -11.14 -26.30 -15.81
N LEU A 257 -10.70 -25.02 -15.97
CA LEU A 257 -11.04 -24.19 -17.12
C LEU A 257 -10.28 -24.61 -18.41
N SER A 258 -9.10 -25.19 -18.29
CA SER A 258 -8.34 -25.65 -19.46
C SER A 258 -8.94 -26.87 -20.14
N GLU A 259 -9.83 -27.59 -19.49
CA GLU A 259 -10.59 -28.71 -20.05
C GLU A 259 -11.82 -28.24 -20.83
N ASP A 260 -12.18 -26.97 -20.73
CA ASP A 260 -13.36 -26.38 -21.36
C ASP A 260 -13.11 -25.99 -22.83
N GLN A 261 -13.70 -26.72 -23.74
CA GLN A 261 -13.56 -26.52 -25.19
C GLN A 261 -14.21 -25.23 -25.70
N ASP A 262 -15.10 -24.60 -24.91
CA ASP A 262 -15.78 -23.36 -25.26
C ASP A 262 -14.93 -22.13 -24.94
N LEU A 263 -13.76 -22.30 -24.30
CA LEU A 263 -12.84 -21.22 -23.96
C LEU A 263 -11.61 -21.23 -24.86
N PRO A 264 -11.03 -20.06 -25.16
CA PRO A 264 -9.70 -19.98 -25.77
C PRO A 264 -8.65 -20.58 -24.84
N SER A 265 -7.48 -20.95 -25.38
CA SER A 265 -6.35 -21.38 -24.55
C SER A 265 -6.02 -20.32 -23.50
N LEU A 266 -5.61 -20.75 -22.33
CA LEU A 266 -5.25 -19.86 -21.22
C LEU A 266 -3.74 -19.93 -20.96
N SER A 267 -3.16 -18.82 -20.50
CA SER A 267 -1.82 -18.81 -19.92
C SER A 267 -1.80 -18.00 -18.63
N LEU A 268 -0.99 -18.40 -17.66
CA LEU A 268 -0.84 -17.75 -16.37
C LEU A 268 0.58 -17.23 -16.18
N SER A 269 0.70 -15.94 -15.90
CA SER A 269 1.95 -15.32 -15.44
C SER A 269 1.89 -15.09 -13.93
N LEU A 270 2.96 -15.47 -13.21
CA LEU A 270 3.08 -15.34 -11.76
C LEU A 270 4.22 -14.37 -11.44
N ALA A 271 3.88 -13.17 -10.95
CA ALA A 271 4.83 -12.16 -10.51
C ALA A 271 4.88 -12.10 -8.97
N GLY A 272 6.07 -12.26 -8.38
CA GLY A 272 6.30 -12.15 -6.94
C GLY A 272 7.17 -13.24 -6.35
N GLY A 273 7.59 -13.04 -5.11
CA GLY A 273 8.45 -13.99 -4.41
C GLY A 273 7.67 -15.16 -3.81
N CYS A 274 8.25 -16.36 -3.87
CA CYS A 274 7.73 -17.57 -3.23
C CYS A 274 8.50 -17.86 -1.94
N LYS A 275 7.75 -18.03 -0.84
CA LYS A 275 8.28 -18.51 0.45
C LYS A 275 7.48 -19.68 1.02
N ASP A 276 6.43 -20.13 0.32
CA ASP A 276 5.57 -21.24 0.74
C ASP A 276 6.00 -22.52 0.02
N PRO A 277 6.54 -23.54 0.74
CA PRO A 277 7.02 -24.79 0.15
C PRO A 277 5.93 -25.54 -0.64
N LEU A 278 4.67 -25.52 -0.17
CA LEU A 278 3.57 -26.19 -0.85
C LEU A 278 3.26 -25.55 -2.21
N ILE A 279 3.43 -24.24 -2.32
CA ILE A 279 3.29 -23.55 -3.60
C ILE A 279 4.43 -23.93 -4.55
N ALA A 280 5.68 -23.98 -4.05
CA ALA A 280 6.82 -24.42 -4.85
C ALA A 280 6.62 -25.86 -5.38
N GLU A 281 6.17 -26.77 -4.52
CA GLU A 281 5.84 -28.15 -4.87
C GLU A 281 4.73 -28.21 -5.93
N ARG A 282 3.64 -27.44 -5.76
CA ARG A 282 2.54 -27.38 -6.72
C ARG A 282 2.98 -26.87 -8.09
N LEU A 283 4.02 -26.02 -8.11
CA LEU A 283 4.64 -25.51 -9.34
C LEU A 283 5.78 -26.44 -9.86
N GLY A 284 5.86 -27.69 -9.37
CA GLY A 284 6.81 -28.68 -9.82
C GLY A 284 8.27 -28.42 -9.35
N ARG A 285 8.44 -27.78 -8.20
CA ARG A 285 9.76 -27.46 -7.63
C ARG A 285 9.90 -28.00 -6.20
N ASN A 286 11.07 -28.52 -5.86
CA ASN A 286 11.34 -29.13 -4.56
C ASN A 286 11.48 -28.11 -3.42
N SER A 287 11.69 -26.82 -3.74
CA SER A 287 11.83 -25.76 -2.75
C SER A 287 11.61 -24.38 -3.37
N CYS A 288 11.29 -23.37 -2.56
CA CYS A 288 11.14 -22.00 -3.05
C CYS A 288 12.40 -21.42 -3.71
N PRO A 289 13.63 -21.65 -3.17
CA PRO A 289 14.86 -21.20 -3.84
C PRO A 289 15.11 -21.81 -5.22
N SER A 290 14.51 -22.98 -5.52
CA SER A 290 14.64 -23.63 -6.83
C SER A 290 13.69 -23.03 -7.89
N LEU A 291 12.72 -22.19 -7.47
CA LEU A 291 11.82 -21.50 -8.37
C LEU A 291 12.56 -20.32 -9.03
N LYS A 292 12.83 -20.45 -10.31
CA LYS A 292 13.52 -19.43 -11.11
C LYS A 292 12.58 -18.87 -12.19
N PRO A 293 12.73 -17.60 -12.58
CA PRO A 293 11.96 -17.05 -13.71
C PRO A 293 12.08 -17.91 -14.97
N GLY A 294 10.97 -18.10 -15.65
CA GLY A 294 10.85 -18.91 -16.87
C GLY A 294 9.54 -19.69 -16.94
N ILE A 295 9.41 -20.49 -18.00
CA ILE A 295 8.25 -21.37 -18.18
C ILE A 295 8.38 -22.55 -17.21
N LEU A 296 7.36 -22.74 -16.37
CA LEU A 296 7.31 -23.82 -15.40
C LEU A 296 6.52 -25.02 -15.92
N GLN A 297 5.50 -24.76 -16.75
CA GLN A 297 4.54 -25.73 -17.26
C GLN A 297 4.05 -25.27 -18.64
N THR A 298 3.77 -26.21 -19.53
CA THR A 298 3.19 -25.93 -20.87
C THR A 298 1.80 -26.54 -21.03
N GLU A 299 1.50 -27.61 -20.33
CA GLU A 299 0.23 -28.33 -20.37
C GLU A 299 -0.38 -28.53 -18.96
N PRO A 300 -1.71 -28.49 -18.78
CA PRO A 300 -2.75 -28.23 -19.79
C PRO A 300 -2.86 -26.73 -20.18
N TYR A 301 -2.22 -25.82 -19.45
CA TYR A 301 -2.03 -24.39 -19.78
C TYR A 301 -0.63 -23.94 -19.42
N GLN A 302 -0.15 -22.92 -20.08
CA GLN A 302 1.20 -22.42 -19.83
C GLN A 302 1.26 -21.62 -18.50
N ILE A 303 2.25 -21.93 -17.67
CA ILE A 303 2.61 -21.16 -16.48
C ILE A 303 3.97 -20.51 -16.65
N ASN A 304 4.03 -19.19 -16.58
CA ASN A 304 5.25 -18.39 -16.61
C ASN A 304 5.51 -17.82 -15.23
N TYR A 305 6.65 -18.11 -14.65
CA TYR A 305 7.10 -17.46 -13.43
C TYR A 305 8.00 -16.29 -13.76
N LEU A 306 7.61 -15.09 -13.37
CA LEU A 306 8.32 -13.84 -13.67
C LEU A 306 9.30 -13.42 -12.56
N GLY A 307 9.19 -14.03 -11.34
CA GLY A 307 9.98 -13.60 -10.21
C GLY A 307 9.45 -12.32 -9.57
N VAL A 308 10.31 -11.68 -8.78
CA VAL A 308 10.03 -10.36 -8.20
C VAL A 308 10.37 -9.31 -9.25
N LEU A 309 9.40 -8.49 -9.60
CA LEU A 309 9.52 -7.45 -10.62
C LEU A 309 9.64 -6.07 -9.98
N SER A 310 10.35 -5.15 -10.61
CA SER A 310 10.24 -3.73 -10.36
C SER A 310 8.86 -3.22 -10.81
N HIS A 311 8.47 -2.01 -10.39
CA HIS A 311 7.18 -1.42 -10.80
C HIS A 311 7.09 -1.27 -12.34
N GLN A 312 8.18 -0.88 -13.01
CA GLN A 312 8.23 -0.75 -14.46
C GLN A 312 8.02 -2.10 -15.16
N GLU A 313 8.75 -3.14 -14.72
CA GLU A 313 8.59 -4.51 -15.25
C GLU A 313 7.19 -5.07 -14.99
N LEU A 314 6.60 -4.77 -13.81
CA LEU A 314 5.23 -5.18 -13.48
C LEU A 314 4.21 -4.47 -14.37
N ALA A 315 4.36 -3.18 -14.61
CA ALA A 315 3.49 -2.43 -15.50
C ALA A 315 3.57 -2.96 -16.96
N GLU A 316 4.77 -3.33 -17.42
CA GLU A 316 4.94 -3.97 -18.71
C GLU A 316 4.27 -5.35 -18.76
N ALA A 317 4.43 -6.17 -17.70
CA ALA A 317 3.76 -7.45 -17.60
C ALA A 317 2.23 -7.31 -17.59
N PHE A 318 1.70 -6.26 -16.95
CA PHE A 318 0.27 -5.93 -16.97
C PHE A 318 -0.18 -5.54 -18.37
N ARG A 319 0.49 -4.61 -19.05
CA ARG A 319 0.15 -4.23 -20.43
C ARG A 319 0.14 -5.42 -21.39
N ASN A 320 1.01 -6.40 -21.15
CA ASN A 320 1.10 -7.64 -21.92
C ASN A 320 0.09 -8.73 -21.49
N SER A 321 -0.78 -8.44 -20.53
CA SER A 321 -1.80 -9.37 -20.03
C SER A 321 -3.22 -8.86 -20.34
N HIS A 322 -4.23 -9.71 -20.16
CA HIS A 322 -5.63 -9.38 -20.44
C HIS A 322 -6.48 -9.36 -19.16
N ILE A 323 -6.19 -10.29 -18.25
CA ILE A 323 -6.95 -10.50 -17.02
C ILE A 323 -5.99 -10.43 -15.83
N PHE A 324 -6.34 -9.67 -14.82
CA PHE A 324 -5.67 -9.69 -13.53
C PHE A 324 -6.52 -10.46 -12.51
N VAL A 325 -5.93 -11.38 -11.75
CA VAL A 325 -6.63 -12.15 -10.72
C VAL A 325 -6.02 -11.90 -9.37
N LEU A 326 -6.85 -11.45 -8.41
CA LEU A 326 -6.53 -11.25 -7.00
C LEU A 326 -7.36 -12.20 -6.12
N PRO A 327 -6.96 -13.47 -5.96
CA PRO A 327 -7.73 -14.47 -5.23
C PRO A 327 -7.41 -14.47 -3.72
N SER A 328 -6.84 -13.38 -3.20
CA SER A 328 -6.39 -13.25 -1.82
C SER A 328 -7.52 -13.42 -0.82
N TYR A 329 -7.24 -14.06 0.31
CA TYR A 329 -8.17 -14.16 1.43
C TYR A 329 -8.10 -12.97 2.39
N TYR A 330 -7.01 -12.23 2.35
CA TYR A 330 -6.79 -11.06 3.17
C TYR A 330 -5.86 -10.07 2.48
N GLU A 331 -6.27 -8.79 2.44
CA GLU A 331 -5.49 -7.64 2.01
C GLU A 331 -5.80 -6.43 2.89
N GLY A 332 -4.90 -5.46 2.87
CA GLY A 332 -5.22 -4.09 3.26
C GLY A 332 -5.96 -3.39 2.12
N ILE A 333 -5.34 -2.39 1.51
CA ILE A 333 -5.78 -1.89 0.19
C ILE A 333 -4.91 -2.56 -0.86
N PRO A 334 -5.47 -3.38 -1.76
CA PRO A 334 -4.69 -4.05 -2.79
C PRO A 334 -4.38 -3.07 -3.95
N LEU A 335 -3.33 -2.25 -3.80
CA LEU A 335 -2.90 -1.29 -4.83
C LEU A 335 -2.68 -1.96 -6.19
N VAL A 336 -2.16 -3.18 -6.18
CA VAL A 336 -1.95 -3.98 -7.38
C VAL A 336 -3.22 -4.17 -8.23
N LEU A 337 -4.41 -4.12 -7.61
CA LEU A 337 -5.68 -4.16 -8.31
C LEU A 337 -5.94 -2.86 -9.10
N THR A 338 -5.65 -1.71 -8.49
CA THR A 338 -5.79 -0.40 -9.16
C THR A 338 -4.72 -0.21 -10.22
N GLU A 339 -3.50 -0.67 -9.98
CA GLU A 339 -2.40 -0.69 -10.94
C GLU A 339 -2.75 -1.53 -12.18
N ALA A 340 -3.33 -2.71 -11.98
CA ALA A 340 -3.80 -3.57 -13.07
C ALA A 340 -4.94 -2.93 -13.86
N MET A 341 -5.92 -2.31 -13.18
CA MET A 341 -7.02 -1.58 -13.82
C MET A 341 -6.50 -0.40 -14.65
N ALA A 342 -5.54 0.35 -14.13
CA ALA A 342 -4.92 1.47 -14.85
C ALA A 342 -4.17 1.02 -16.11
N CYS A 343 -3.63 -0.21 -16.09
CA CYS A 343 -3.05 -0.84 -17.29
C CYS A 343 -4.11 -1.49 -18.21
N GLY A 344 -5.41 -1.36 -17.90
CA GLY A 344 -6.53 -1.80 -18.73
C GLY A 344 -6.80 -3.31 -18.68
N LEU A 345 -6.42 -4.02 -17.62
CA LEU A 345 -6.77 -5.43 -17.45
C LEU A 345 -8.21 -5.58 -16.95
N VAL A 346 -8.85 -6.68 -17.32
CA VAL A 346 -10.13 -7.09 -16.71
C VAL A 346 -9.83 -7.70 -15.33
N PRO A 347 -10.26 -7.07 -14.22
CA PRO A 347 -9.90 -7.54 -12.89
C PRO A 347 -10.91 -8.55 -12.34
N VAL A 348 -10.41 -9.66 -11.80
CA VAL A 348 -11.13 -10.63 -10.99
C VAL A 348 -10.57 -10.58 -9.58
N SER A 349 -11.38 -10.31 -8.58
CA SER A 349 -10.92 -10.19 -7.19
C SER A 349 -11.83 -10.90 -6.23
N SER A 350 -11.26 -11.49 -5.18
CA SER A 350 -12.04 -11.84 -3.98
C SER A 350 -12.79 -10.61 -3.48
N ASP A 351 -14.04 -10.82 -3.02
CA ASP A 351 -14.84 -9.75 -2.40
C ASP A 351 -14.37 -9.52 -0.96
N LEU A 352 -13.20 -8.88 -0.86
CA LEU A 352 -12.53 -8.61 0.42
C LEU A 352 -13.35 -7.60 1.24
N PRO A 353 -13.38 -7.72 2.58
CA PRO A 353 -14.08 -6.78 3.43
C PRO A 353 -13.70 -5.32 3.16
N GLY A 354 -14.68 -4.50 2.80
CA GLY A 354 -14.52 -3.08 2.52
C GLY A 354 -13.98 -2.73 1.12
N LEU A 355 -13.46 -3.70 0.35
CA LEU A 355 -12.88 -3.44 -0.98
C LEU A 355 -13.92 -2.92 -1.97
N ARG A 356 -15.09 -3.57 -2.04
CA ARG A 356 -16.17 -3.16 -2.95
C ARG A 356 -16.61 -1.73 -2.67
N GLY A 357 -16.97 -1.42 -1.43
CA GLY A 357 -17.41 -0.07 -1.06
C GLY A 357 -16.32 0.99 -1.27
N TRP A 358 -15.05 0.64 -1.08
CA TRP A 358 -13.94 1.54 -1.39
C TRP A 358 -13.81 1.79 -2.89
N LEU A 359 -13.93 0.77 -3.73
CA LEU A 359 -13.90 0.92 -5.19
C LEU A 359 -15.12 1.69 -5.70
N ASP A 360 -16.34 1.36 -5.27
CA ASP A 360 -17.57 2.08 -5.64
C ASP A 360 -17.48 3.58 -5.36
N HIS A 361 -16.78 3.96 -4.27
CA HIS A 361 -16.54 5.37 -3.93
C HIS A 361 -15.39 6.00 -4.72
N SER A 362 -14.27 5.27 -4.88
CA SER A 362 -13.01 5.85 -5.37
C SER A 362 -12.81 5.67 -6.88
N VAL A 363 -13.41 4.63 -7.47
CA VAL A 363 -13.34 4.26 -8.89
C VAL A 363 -14.74 3.78 -9.32
N PRO A 364 -15.76 4.65 -9.38
CA PRO A 364 -17.18 4.24 -9.56
C PRO A 364 -17.45 3.43 -10.85
N ASP A 365 -16.65 3.62 -11.87
CA ASP A 365 -16.71 2.93 -13.16
C ASP A 365 -15.83 1.67 -13.23
N HIS A 366 -15.33 1.17 -12.09
CA HIS A 366 -14.57 -0.07 -12.04
C HIS A 366 -15.39 -1.24 -12.59
N GLN A 367 -14.73 -2.17 -13.25
CA GLN A 367 -15.35 -3.36 -13.81
C GLN A 367 -14.87 -4.63 -13.11
N VAL A 368 -14.60 -4.55 -11.80
CA VAL A 368 -14.09 -5.67 -11.02
C VAL A 368 -15.15 -6.77 -10.91
N ILE A 369 -14.78 -7.96 -11.32
CA ILE A 369 -15.59 -9.19 -11.14
C ILE A 369 -15.27 -9.72 -9.76
N PHE A 370 -16.19 -9.54 -8.82
CA PHE A 370 -16.03 -9.99 -7.44
C PHE A 370 -16.42 -11.44 -7.25
N VAL A 371 -15.57 -12.18 -6.53
CA VAL A 371 -15.77 -13.58 -6.16
C VAL A 371 -15.99 -13.64 -4.64
N LYS A 372 -17.13 -14.19 -4.22
CA LYS A 372 -17.48 -14.31 -2.81
C LYS A 372 -16.41 -15.12 -2.06
N LEU A 373 -15.91 -14.56 -0.96
CA LEU A 373 -14.97 -15.25 -0.07
C LEU A 373 -15.63 -16.42 0.67
N PRO A 374 -14.87 -17.48 1.01
CA PRO A 374 -15.28 -18.44 2.02
C PRO A 374 -15.29 -17.78 3.41
N ASP A 375 -15.96 -18.38 4.38
CA ASP A 375 -15.83 -17.98 5.78
C ASP A 375 -14.39 -18.18 6.25
N MET A 376 -13.93 -17.30 7.15
CA MET A 376 -12.56 -17.31 7.65
C MET A 376 -12.48 -17.86 9.07
N VAL A 377 -11.54 -18.78 9.31
CA VAL A 377 -11.19 -19.26 10.66
C VAL A 377 -10.40 -18.17 11.38
N SER A 378 -9.49 -17.51 10.66
CA SER A 378 -8.71 -16.35 11.10
C SER A 378 -8.26 -15.54 9.88
N PRO A 379 -7.74 -14.33 10.02
CA PRO A 379 -7.28 -13.53 8.88
C PRO A 379 -6.35 -14.32 7.95
N GLY A 380 -6.75 -14.47 6.69
CA GLY A 380 -6.00 -15.21 5.67
C GLY A 380 -6.13 -16.74 5.72
N VAL A 381 -6.92 -17.30 6.65
CA VAL A 381 -7.13 -18.75 6.79
C VAL A 381 -8.59 -19.09 6.54
N PRO A 382 -8.96 -19.60 5.36
CA PRO A 382 -10.32 -19.94 5.02
C PRO A 382 -10.77 -21.25 5.68
N VAL A 383 -12.09 -21.41 5.84
CA VAL A 383 -12.71 -22.68 6.22
C VAL A 383 -12.52 -23.69 5.09
N SER A 384 -11.77 -24.76 5.36
CA SER A 384 -11.33 -25.73 4.35
C SER A 384 -12.48 -26.38 3.58
N SER A 385 -13.62 -26.66 4.22
CA SER A 385 -14.81 -27.26 3.58
C SER A 385 -15.46 -26.37 2.52
N GLN A 386 -15.16 -25.07 2.51
CA GLN A 386 -15.71 -24.11 1.55
C GLN A 386 -14.78 -23.82 0.37
N LEU A 387 -13.54 -24.32 0.39
CA LEU A 387 -12.55 -24.06 -0.65
C LEU A 387 -12.99 -24.55 -2.03
N PHE A 388 -13.68 -25.67 -2.11
CA PHE A 388 -14.23 -26.18 -3.38
C PHE A 388 -15.21 -25.19 -4.00
N HIS A 389 -16.14 -24.66 -3.22
CA HIS A 389 -17.11 -23.66 -3.69
C HIS A 389 -16.43 -22.35 -4.11
N TYR A 390 -15.42 -21.93 -3.35
CA TYR A 390 -14.63 -20.74 -3.70
C TYR A 390 -13.87 -20.95 -5.01
N THR A 391 -13.23 -22.10 -5.21
CA THR A 391 -12.52 -22.43 -6.45
C THR A 391 -13.48 -22.42 -7.66
N SER A 392 -14.67 -23.01 -7.51
CA SER A 392 -15.69 -22.99 -8.57
C SER A 392 -16.20 -21.57 -8.86
N ALA A 393 -16.38 -20.74 -7.84
CA ALA A 393 -16.79 -19.34 -8.02
C ALA A 393 -15.68 -18.52 -8.68
N LEU A 394 -14.41 -18.79 -8.35
CA LEU A 394 -13.25 -18.16 -8.99
C LEU A 394 -13.17 -18.54 -10.49
N ALA A 395 -13.37 -19.81 -10.82
CA ALA A 395 -13.44 -20.27 -12.21
C ALA A 395 -14.55 -19.55 -12.99
N GLN A 396 -15.75 -19.40 -12.41
CA GLN A 396 -16.82 -18.63 -13.03
C GLN A 396 -16.47 -17.16 -13.20
N GLY A 397 -15.77 -16.55 -12.24
CA GLY A 397 -15.27 -15.18 -12.34
C GLY A 397 -14.28 -15.01 -13.49
N ILE A 398 -13.33 -15.92 -13.62
CA ILE A 398 -12.34 -15.93 -14.73
C ILE A 398 -13.05 -16.15 -16.07
N ARG A 399 -14.03 -17.07 -16.16
CA ARG A 399 -14.83 -17.26 -17.39
C ARG A 399 -15.52 -15.95 -17.81
N LYS A 400 -16.14 -15.23 -16.89
CA LYS A 400 -16.75 -13.92 -17.17
C LYS A 400 -15.71 -12.90 -17.65
N ALA A 401 -14.51 -12.93 -17.08
CA ALA A 401 -13.43 -12.06 -17.51
C ALA A 401 -12.97 -12.39 -18.94
N VAL A 402 -12.87 -13.67 -19.30
CA VAL A 402 -12.58 -14.09 -20.70
C VAL A 402 -13.63 -13.54 -21.65
N MET A 403 -14.93 -13.70 -21.35
CA MET A 403 -16.02 -13.11 -22.16
C MET A 403 -15.93 -11.60 -22.29
N SER A 404 -15.48 -10.90 -21.21
CA SER A 404 -15.24 -9.46 -21.26
C SER A 404 -14.07 -9.10 -22.17
N VAL A 405 -12.99 -9.87 -22.13
CA VAL A 405 -11.85 -9.72 -23.05
C VAL A 405 -12.31 -9.92 -24.51
N GLU A 406 -13.07 -10.97 -24.80
CA GLU A 406 -13.64 -11.24 -26.15
C GLU A 406 -14.45 -10.05 -26.66
N LYS A 407 -15.35 -9.53 -25.83
CA LYS A 407 -16.16 -8.35 -26.14
C LYS A 407 -15.28 -7.13 -26.42
N ASN A 408 -14.26 -6.88 -25.58
CA ASN A 408 -13.36 -5.74 -25.73
C ASN A 408 -12.60 -5.80 -27.06
N TYR A 409 -12.06 -6.98 -27.43
CA TYR A 409 -11.37 -7.17 -28.69
C TYR A 409 -12.30 -7.01 -29.90
N SER A 410 -13.53 -7.54 -29.83
CA SER A 410 -14.52 -7.37 -30.90
C SER A 410 -14.91 -5.90 -31.13
N LEU A 411 -14.90 -5.10 -30.07
CA LEU A 411 -15.21 -3.66 -30.12
C LEU A 411 -13.98 -2.81 -30.50
N GLY A 412 -12.76 -3.35 -30.36
CA GLY A 412 -11.52 -2.60 -30.53
C GLY A 412 -11.29 -1.58 -29.40
N TYR A 413 -11.78 -1.87 -28.21
CA TYR A 413 -11.72 -0.98 -27.06
C TYR A 413 -11.32 -1.74 -25.81
N ARG A 414 -10.40 -1.16 -25.04
CA ARG A 414 -9.95 -1.66 -23.73
C ARG A 414 -10.42 -0.68 -22.66
N PRO A 415 -11.44 -1.00 -21.85
CA PRO A 415 -11.93 -0.06 -20.86
C PRO A 415 -10.90 0.16 -19.76
N VAL A 416 -10.60 1.42 -19.49
CA VAL A 416 -9.77 1.85 -18.38
C VAL A 416 -10.63 2.75 -17.49
N PRO A 417 -10.87 2.36 -16.25
CA PRO A 417 -11.69 3.16 -15.36
C PRO A 417 -10.94 4.44 -14.92
N ASN A 418 -11.70 5.44 -14.49
CA ASN A 418 -11.12 6.67 -13.96
C ASN A 418 -10.53 6.43 -12.56
N THR A 419 -9.24 6.17 -12.52
CA THR A 419 -8.47 5.90 -11.31
C THR A 419 -7.79 7.13 -10.69
N GLY A 420 -8.07 8.34 -11.17
CA GLY A 420 -7.41 9.57 -10.73
C GLY A 420 -7.44 9.80 -9.21
N ARG A 421 -8.54 9.42 -8.56
CA ARG A 421 -8.68 9.53 -7.09
C ARG A 421 -7.78 8.57 -6.29
N VAL A 422 -7.32 7.50 -6.90
CA VAL A 422 -6.46 6.48 -6.26
C VAL A 422 -5.03 6.53 -6.77
N THR A 423 -4.63 7.65 -7.36
CA THR A 423 -3.23 8.00 -7.59
C THR A 423 -2.63 8.67 -6.35
N TRP A 424 -1.30 8.70 -6.25
CA TRP A 424 -0.64 9.46 -5.18
C TRP A 424 -1.01 10.94 -5.21
N GLN A 425 -1.18 11.53 -6.40
CA GLN A 425 -1.67 12.90 -6.54
C GLN A 425 -3.10 13.05 -6.00
N GLY A 426 -4.00 12.13 -6.30
CA GLY A 426 -5.37 12.15 -5.77
C GLY A 426 -5.44 11.99 -4.24
N VAL A 427 -4.48 11.27 -3.63
CA VAL A 427 -4.34 11.21 -2.16
C VAL A 427 -3.84 12.54 -1.60
N ALA A 428 -2.81 13.13 -2.22
CA ALA A 428 -2.26 14.43 -1.82
C ALA A 428 -3.32 15.53 -1.92
N ASP A 429 -4.05 15.61 -3.03
CA ASP A 429 -5.12 16.61 -3.25
C ASP A 429 -6.21 16.50 -2.18
N ARG A 430 -6.55 15.29 -1.76
CA ARG A 430 -7.52 15.04 -0.68
C ARG A 430 -7.01 15.56 0.66
N ILE A 431 -5.74 15.31 0.99
CA ILE A 431 -5.11 15.82 2.23
C ILE A 431 -5.04 17.35 2.20
N LEU A 432 -4.62 17.93 1.08
CA LEU A 432 -4.57 19.39 0.93
C LEU A 432 -5.94 20.06 1.01
N SER A 433 -6.98 19.46 0.43
CA SER A 433 -8.35 19.96 0.54
C SER A 433 -8.85 19.98 1.97
N LEU A 434 -8.51 18.95 2.78
CA LEU A 434 -8.82 18.92 4.21
C LEU A 434 -8.07 20.01 4.98
N ALA A 435 -6.83 20.28 4.58
CA ALA A 435 -5.99 21.29 5.22
C ALA A 435 -6.51 22.71 4.97
N HIS A 436 -6.88 23.03 3.75
CA HIS A 436 -7.45 24.32 3.42
C HIS A 436 -8.77 24.60 4.16
N SER A 437 -9.62 23.57 4.33
CA SER A 437 -10.86 23.71 5.10
C SER A 437 -10.65 23.94 6.61
N SER A 438 -9.56 23.43 7.16
CA SER A 438 -9.22 23.62 8.58
C SER A 438 -8.66 25.04 8.87
N VAL A 439 -7.91 25.62 7.94
CA VAL A 439 -7.33 26.98 8.08
C VAL A 439 -8.42 28.06 7.91
N THR A 440 -9.42 27.85 7.04
CA THR A 440 -10.50 28.83 6.85
C THR A 440 -11.47 28.88 8.02
N SER A 441 -11.68 27.78 8.75
CA SER A 441 -12.55 27.78 9.94
C SER A 441 -11.94 28.50 11.16
N GLU A 442 -10.61 28.54 11.29
CA GLU A 442 -9.93 29.27 12.38
C GLU A 442 -9.94 30.80 12.16
N THR A 443 -9.96 31.25 10.89
CA THR A 443 -10.01 32.70 10.57
C THR A 443 -11.41 33.32 10.70
N ASP A 444 -12.46 32.49 10.67
CA ASP A 444 -13.85 32.96 10.87
C ASP A 444 -14.28 33.03 12.34
N GLU A 445 -13.54 32.37 13.26
CA GLU A 445 -13.78 32.48 14.70
C GLU A 445 -13.00 33.62 15.38
N GLU A 446 -12.02 34.24 14.72
CA GLU A 446 -11.27 35.41 15.20
C GLU A 446 -11.79 36.78 14.71
N ASN A 447 -12.86 36.82 13.90
CA ASN A 447 -13.54 38.03 13.46
C ASN A 447 -14.97 38.09 13.99
#